data_389c90f74d609f9373f8c7443583da8b
#
_entry.id   389c90f74d609f9373f8c7443583da8b
#
_cell.length_a   1.000
_cell.length_b   1.000
_cell.length_c   1.000
_cell.angle_alpha   90.00
_cell.angle_beta   90.00
_cell.angle_gamma   90.00
#
_symmetry.space_group_name_H-M   'P 1'
#
loop_
_entity.id
_entity.type
_entity.pdbx_description
1 polymer ?
#
loop_
_entity_poly.entity_id
_entity_poly.type
_entity_poly.pdbx_seq_one_letter_code
_entity_poly.pdbx_strand_id
1 'polypeptide(L)'
;MNAPLIQVRGLVQKIGGQEILRGLDLDVVRGETLVLLGKSGGGKSVFLRHLIGLMKPVAGSIVFDGLEVTRLRERELEPVRLRIGMLFQDGALFDSMNVFDNVAFPLRERGERSPAKIRDKVAESLSMVNMSGHEKKMPVNLSGGMRKRVALARAIISPPDVILYDEPTAGLDPIVSDSINRLIRRLQSSLNVTSIVVTHDMVSCYHIADRVALLNEGRIYFSGTTGELRACTDPVVRDFVDGRSGESVY
;
A
#
# COMPACT_ATOMS: atom_id res chain seq x y z
N MET A 1 -9.36 -22.77 -7.60
CA MET A 1 -9.13 -21.40 -7.07
C MET A 1 -7.74 -21.40 -6.45
N ASN A 2 -6.85 -20.50 -6.85
CA ASN A 2 -5.53 -20.40 -6.25
C ASN A 2 -5.68 -19.95 -4.77
N ALA A 3 -4.88 -20.54 -3.88
CA ALA A 3 -4.84 -20.11 -2.48
C ALA A 3 -4.48 -18.61 -2.40
N PRO A 4 -5.14 -17.83 -1.53
CA PRO A 4 -4.84 -16.41 -1.37
C PRO A 4 -3.40 -16.21 -0.86
N LEU A 5 -2.74 -15.15 -1.36
CA LEU A 5 -1.38 -14.78 -0.93
C LEU A 5 -1.38 -14.25 0.51
N ILE A 6 -2.42 -13.49 0.85
CA ILE A 6 -2.61 -12.97 2.21
C ILE A 6 -4.00 -13.37 2.69
N GLN A 7 -4.07 -13.91 3.89
CA GLN A 7 -5.32 -14.25 4.57
C GLN A 7 -5.35 -13.52 5.91
N VAL A 8 -6.41 -12.78 6.14
CA VAL A 8 -6.67 -12.08 7.41
C VAL A 8 -7.95 -12.64 8.00
N ARG A 9 -7.91 -13.03 9.26
CA ARG A 9 -9.05 -13.62 9.97
C ARG A 9 -9.25 -12.99 11.33
N GLY A 10 -10.43 -12.44 11.54
CA GLY A 10 -10.89 -11.91 12.82
C GLY A 10 -9.97 -10.83 13.41
N LEU A 11 -9.34 -9.99 12.56
CA LEU A 11 -8.33 -9.03 13.00
C LEU A 11 -8.96 -7.93 13.86
N VAL A 12 -8.52 -7.83 15.11
CA VAL A 12 -8.96 -6.82 16.08
C VAL A 12 -7.78 -5.95 16.51
N GLN A 13 -7.98 -4.63 16.48
CA GLN A 13 -7.01 -3.66 16.99
C GLN A 13 -7.68 -2.57 17.79
N LYS A 14 -7.07 -2.24 18.94
CA LYS A 14 -7.47 -1.11 19.80
C LYS A 14 -6.34 -0.09 19.86
N ILE A 15 -6.68 1.18 19.79
CA ILE A 15 -5.76 2.31 19.96
C ILE A 15 -6.42 3.31 20.92
N GLY A 16 -5.73 3.67 21.99
CA GLY A 16 -6.28 4.58 23.00
C GLY A 16 -7.60 4.12 23.64
N GLY A 17 -7.81 2.81 23.76
CA GLY A 17 -9.05 2.22 24.26
C GLY A 17 -10.17 2.07 23.24
N GLN A 18 -10.06 2.68 22.07
CA GLN A 18 -11.05 2.59 20.99
C GLN A 18 -10.74 1.41 20.05
N GLU A 19 -11.75 0.61 19.71
CA GLU A 19 -11.61 -0.44 18.71
C GLU A 19 -11.60 0.18 17.30
N ILE A 20 -10.47 0.05 16.62
CA ILE A 20 -10.25 0.55 15.25
C ILE A 20 -10.55 -0.54 14.23
N LEU A 21 -10.10 -1.78 14.49
CA LEU A 21 -10.47 -2.96 13.70
C LEU A 21 -11.27 -3.90 14.60
N ARG A 22 -12.41 -4.40 14.08
CA ARG A 22 -13.43 -5.09 14.87
C ARG A 22 -13.75 -6.48 14.33
N GLY A 23 -12.70 -7.30 14.14
CA GLY A 23 -12.86 -8.63 13.55
C GLY A 23 -12.88 -8.56 12.02
N LEU A 24 -11.86 -7.94 11.44
CA LEU A 24 -11.72 -7.80 9.99
C LEU A 24 -11.27 -9.13 9.37
N ASP A 25 -12.03 -9.59 8.36
CA ASP A 25 -11.70 -10.73 7.51
C ASP A 25 -11.45 -10.25 6.08
N LEU A 26 -10.32 -10.66 5.48
CA LEU A 26 -9.96 -10.28 4.11
C LEU A 26 -8.96 -11.27 3.52
N ASP A 27 -9.22 -11.70 2.29
CA ASP A 27 -8.27 -12.45 1.48
C ASP A 27 -7.71 -11.57 0.36
N VAL A 28 -6.43 -11.74 0.03
CA VAL A 28 -5.78 -11.07 -1.11
C VAL A 28 -5.20 -12.12 -2.02
N VAL A 29 -5.61 -12.11 -3.29
CA VAL A 29 -5.17 -13.06 -4.31
C VAL A 29 -3.85 -12.59 -4.92
N ARG A 30 -2.97 -13.54 -5.26
CA ARG A 30 -1.69 -13.21 -5.90
C ARG A 30 -1.91 -12.53 -7.25
N GLY A 31 -1.21 -11.42 -7.48
CA GLY A 31 -1.23 -10.67 -8.73
C GLY A 31 -2.40 -9.69 -8.88
N GLU A 32 -3.35 -9.65 -7.93
CA GLU A 32 -4.43 -8.65 -7.98
C GLU A 32 -4.00 -7.28 -7.46
N THR A 33 -4.67 -6.25 -7.91
CA THR A 33 -4.71 -4.95 -7.25
C THR A 33 -5.99 -4.86 -6.42
N LEU A 34 -5.88 -5.06 -5.10
CA LEU A 34 -6.96 -4.84 -4.16
C LEU A 34 -6.95 -3.39 -3.68
N VAL A 35 -8.06 -2.69 -3.84
CA VAL A 35 -8.25 -1.36 -3.26
C VAL A 35 -9.11 -1.46 -2.01
N LEU A 36 -8.57 -1.06 -0.86
CA LEU A 36 -9.29 -0.94 0.39
C LEU A 36 -9.77 0.51 0.57
N LEU A 37 -11.05 0.71 0.33
CA LEU A 37 -11.75 1.97 0.54
C LEU A 37 -12.16 2.16 2.00
N GLY A 38 -12.36 3.39 2.43
CA GLY A 38 -12.93 3.73 3.74
C GLY A 38 -12.67 5.17 4.13
N LYS A 39 -13.44 5.67 5.09
CA LYS A 39 -13.32 7.04 5.63
C LYS A 39 -11.92 7.30 6.18
N SER A 40 -11.49 8.58 6.19
CA SER A 40 -10.26 9.00 6.88
C SER A 40 -10.36 8.62 8.36
N GLY A 41 -9.25 8.11 8.94
CA GLY A 41 -9.25 7.60 10.31
C GLY A 41 -9.93 6.23 10.51
N GLY A 42 -10.53 5.63 9.48
CA GLY A 42 -11.27 4.36 9.56
C GLY A 42 -10.43 3.10 9.76
N GLY A 43 -9.10 3.20 9.96
CA GLY A 43 -8.25 2.05 10.25
C GLY A 43 -7.46 1.49 9.05
N LYS A 44 -7.56 2.08 7.85
CA LYS A 44 -6.88 1.59 6.63
C LYS A 44 -5.35 1.49 6.80
N SER A 45 -4.68 2.56 7.23
CA SER A 45 -3.22 2.55 7.48
C SER A 45 -2.84 1.66 8.67
N VAL A 46 -3.73 1.52 9.65
CA VAL A 46 -3.57 0.57 10.77
C VAL A 46 -3.54 -0.86 10.22
N PHE A 47 -4.46 -1.19 9.33
CA PHE A 47 -4.48 -2.49 8.64
C PHE A 47 -3.16 -2.77 7.91
N LEU A 48 -2.64 -1.82 7.08
CA LEU A 48 -1.37 -2.00 6.38
C LEU A 48 -0.20 -2.26 7.33
N ARG A 49 -0.16 -1.57 8.49
CA ARG A 49 0.92 -1.77 9.50
C ARG A 49 0.90 -3.17 10.10
N HIS A 50 -0.25 -3.82 10.19
CA HIS A 50 -0.34 -5.22 10.63
C HIS A 50 0.24 -6.19 9.58
N LEU A 51 0.03 -5.93 8.28
CA LEU A 51 0.54 -6.80 7.20
C LEU A 51 2.07 -6.92 7.21
N ILE A 52 2.77 -5.87 7.63
CA ILE A 52 4.25 -5.85 7.72
C ILE A 52 4.77 -6.05 9.16
N GLY A 53 3.88 -6.42 10.08
CA GLY A 53 4.22 -6.68 11.47
C GLY A 53 4.74 -5.46 12.25
N LEU A 54 4.45 -4.22 11.81
CA LEU A 54 4.74 -3.00 12.59
C LEU A 54 3.77 -2.81 13.77
N MET A 55 2.65 -3.51 13.74
CA MET A 55 1.69 -3.57 14.84
C MET A 55 1.28 -5.02 15.07
N LYS A 56 1.19 -5.42 16.33
CA LYS A 56 0.61 -6.70 16.72
C LYS A 56 -0.87 -6.50 17.03
N PRO A 57 -1.76 -7.34 16.49
CA PRO A 57 -3.19 -7.23 16.77
C PRO A 57 -3.52 -7.68 18.20
N VAL A 58 -4.65 -7.20 18.72
CA VAL A 58 -5.21 -7.67 20.00
C VAL A 58 -5.77 -9.10 19.84
N ALA A 59 -6.33 -9.41 18.67
CA ALA A 59 -6.83 -10.73 18.32
C ALA A 59 -6.86 -10.91 16.80
N GLY A 60 -7.02 -12.14 16.34
CA GLY A 60 -7.05 -12.52 14.95
C GLY A 60 -5.68 -12.95 14.43
N SER A 61 -5.64 -13.30 13.15
CA SER A 61 -4.44 -13.81 12.49
C SER A 61 -4.25 -13.22 11.10
N ILE A 62 -2.99 -13.13 10.68
CA ILE A 62 -2.58 -12.77 9.32
C ILE A 62 -1.62 -13.85 8.84
N VAL A 63 -1.95 -14.47 7.73
CA VAL A 63 -1.09 -15.45 7.05
C VAL A 63 -0.62 -14.83 5.73
N PHE A 64 0.68 -14.78 5.52
CA PHE A 64 1.31 -14.34 4.28
C PHE A 64 2.03 -15.53 3.65
N ASP A 65 1.57 -15.96 2.49
CA ASP A 65 2.13 -17.07 1.72
C ASP A 65 2.36 -18.35 2.59
N GLY A 66 1.35 -18.70 3.39
CA GLY A 66 1.39 -19.84 4.30
C GLY A 66 2.06 -19.60 5.66
N LEU A 67 2.70 -18.44 5.87
CA LEU A 67 3.37 -18.11 7.11
C LEU A 67 2.51 -17.18 7.97
N GLU A 68 2.20 -17.56 9.21
CA GLU A 68 1.42 -16.73 10.15
C GLU A 68 2.27 -15.58 10.71
N VAL A 69 2.07 -14.38 10.18
CA VAL A 69 2.84 -13.16 10.49
C VAL A 69 2.60 -12.67 11.93
N THR A 70 1.37 -12.81 12.42
CA THR A 70 0.96 -12.26 13.73
C THR A 70 1.70 -12.88 14.93
N ARG A 71 2.20 -14.10 14.78
CA ARG A 71 2.95 -14.83 15.82
C ARG A 71 4.45 -14.63 15.76
N LEU A 72 4.97 -14.06 14.68
CA LEU A 72 6.41 -13.90 14.48
C LEU A 72 7.01 -12.89 15.47
N ARG A 73 8.23 -13.17 15.93
CA ARG A 73 9.07 -12.22 16.65
C ARG A 73 9.69 -11.24 15.65
N GLU A 74 10.23 -10.14 16.16
CA GLU A 74 10.82 -9.08 15.31
C GLU A 74 11.86 -9.62 14.33
N ARG A 75 12.75 -10.51 14.79
CA ARG A 75 13.79 -11.13 13.92
C ARG A 75 13.22 -12.05 12.83
N GLU A 76 12.05 -12.63 13.08
CA GLU A 76 11.38 -13.55 12.15
C GLU A 76 10.54 -12.80 11.10
N LEU A 77 10.27 -11.51 11.34
CA LEU A 77 9.53 -10.63 10.40
C LEU A 77 10.41 -10.13 9.24
N GLU A 78 11.74 -10.15 9.39
CA GLU A 78 12.65 -9.64 8.35
C GLU A 78 12.42 -10.31 6.98
N PRO A 79 12.37 -11.66 6.85
CA PRO A 79 12.10 -12.30 5.57
C PRO A 79 10.75 -11.93 4.96
N VAL A 80 9.73 -11.66 5.77
CA VAL A 80 8.42 -11.19 5.32
C VAL A 80 8.52 -9.77 4.76
N ARG A 81 9.16 -8.86 5.53
CA ARG A 81 9.35 -7.46 5.13
C ARG A 81 10.19 -7.31 3.86
N LEU A 82 11.12 -8.23 3.61
CA LEU A 82 11.91 -8.26 2.39
C LEU A 82 11.08 -8.52 1.12
N ARG A 83 9.92 -9.16 1.26
CA ARG A 83 8.98 -9.50 0.19
C ARG A 83 7.87 -8.47 0.02
N ILE A 84 7.82 -7.43 0.88
CA ILE A 84 6.78 -6.41 0.88
C ILE A 84 7.41 -5.04 0.69
N GLY A 85 7.12 -4.37 -0.43
CA GLY A 85 7.40 -2.96 -0.63
C GLY A 85 6.31 -2.10 -0.01
N MET A 86 6.63 -0.89 0.45
CA MET A 86 5.62 0.03 0.98
C MET A 86 5.86 1.47 0.54
N LEU A 87 4.81 2.09 0.01
CA LEU A 87 4.70 3.53 -0.19
C LEU A 87 3.86 4.13 0.93
N PHE A 88 4.49 4.90 1.80
CA PHE A 88 3.81 5.67 2.85
C PHE A 88 3.16 6.94 2.28
N GLN A 89 2.17 7.47 3.00
CA GLN A 89 1.38 8.63 2.58
C GLN A 89 2.25 9.82 2.15
N ASP A 90 3.33 10.14 2.89
CA ASP A 90 4.24 11.26 2.56
C ASP A 90 5.50 10.82 1.82
N GLY A 91 5.57 9.53 1.39
CA GLY A 91 6.73 8.93 0.75
C GLY A 91 7.81 8.49 1.74
N ALA A 92 7.89 9.07 2.94
CA ALA A 92 8.86 8.77 4.00
C ALA A 92 10.32 8.69 3.49
N LEU A 93 10.72 9.65 2.67
CA LEU A 93 12.11 9.78 2.23
C LEU A 93 12.97 10.33 3.37
N PHE A 94 14.23 9.90 3.41
CA PHE A 94 15.21 10.48 4.32
C PHE A 94 15.67 11.84 3.78
N ASP A 95 15.35 12.93 4.47
CA ASP A 95 15.66 14.28 4.04
C ASP A 95 17.16 14.58 3.97
N SER A 96 17.98 13.84 4.73
CA SER A 96 19.43 13.92 4.72
C SER A 96 20.11 13.18 3.57
N MET A 97 19.36 12.44 2.76
CA MET A 97 19.83 11.63 1.65
C MET A 97 19.28 12.15 0.32
N ASN A 98 20.11 12.15 -0.73
CA ASN A 98 19.64 12.44 -2.09
C ASN A 98 18.75 11.28 -2.63
N VAL A 99 18.20 11.43 -3.82
CA VAL A 99 17.36 10.42 -4.48
C VAL A 99 18.10 9.10 -4.64
N PHE A 100 19.34 9.11 -5.10
CA PHE A 100 20.15 7.89 -5.25
C PHE A 100 20.29 7.14 -3.94
N ASP A 101 20.68 7.83 -2.87
CA ASP A 101 20.92 7.23 -1.58
C ASP A 101 19.61 6.73 -0.92
N ASN A 102 18.50 7.46 -1.07
CA ASN A 102 17.19 6.98 -0.64
C ASN A 102 16.80 5.66 -1.32
N VAL A 103 17.01 5.56 -2.65
CA VAL A 103 16.65 4.35 -3.39
C VAL A 103 17.64 3.22 -3.10
N ALA A 104 18.93 3.51 -2.94
CA ALA A 104 19.97 2.53 -2.62
C ALA A 104 19.89 1.98 -1.20
N PHE A 105 19.25 2.71 -0.29
CA PHE A 105 19.22 2.42 1.15
C PHE A 105 18.86 0.96 1.47
N PRO A 106 17.77 0.38 0.93
CA PRO A 106 17.41 -1.02 1.24
C PRO A 106 18.46 -2.04 0.81
N LEU A 107 19.19 -1.81 -0.28
CA LEU A 107 20.26 -2.71 -0.72
C LEU A 107 21.44 -2.67 0.25
N ARG A 108 21.82 -1.46 0.70
CA ARG A 108 22.93 -1.28 1.65
C ARG A 108 22.63 -1.92 3.01
N GLU A 109 21.40 -1.75 3.52
CA GLU A 109 20.96 -2.38 4.77
C GLU A 109 21.00 -3.90 4.68
N ARG A 110 20.73 -4.48 3.50
CA ARG A 110 20.85 -5.92 3.23
C ARG A 110 22.30 -6.39 3.01
N GLY A 111 23.27 -5.51 3.16
CA GLY A 111 24.70 -5.85 3.05
C GLY A 111 25.26 -5.87 1.63
N GLU A 112 24.54 -5.35 0.60
CA GLU A 112 25.13 -5.19 -0.73
C GLU A 112 26.24 -4.12 -0.66
N ARG A 113 27.46 -4.52 -1.05
CA ARG A 113 28.67 -3.68 -0.98
C ARG A 113 29.21 -3.30 -2.35
N SER A 114 28.71 -3.88 -3.43
CA SER A 114 29.18 -3.58 -4.79
C SER A 114 28.62 -2.26 -5.30
N PRO A 115 29.47 -1.21 -5.49
CA PRO A 115 29.01 0.08 -6.00
C PRO A 115 28.42 -0.01 -7.41
N ALA A 116 28.91 -0.94 -8.24
CA ALA A 116 28.40 -1.15 -9.58
C ALA A 116 26.97 -1.71 -9.54
N LYS A 117 26.75 -2.80 -8.81
CA LYS A 117 25.41 -3.40 -8.65
C LYS A 117 24.40 -2.42 -8.06
N ILE A 118 24.81 -1.62 -7.05
CA ILE A 118 23.93 -0.59 -6.47
C ILE A 118 23.56 0.44 -7.53
N ARG A 119 24.51 0.95 -8.31
CA ARG A 119 24.24 1.94 -9.38
C ARG A 119 23.26 1.38 -10.42
N ASP A 120 23.50 0.15 -10.90
CA ASP A 120 22.67 -0.48 -11.91
C ASP A 120 21.23 -0.69 -11.41
N LYS A 121 21.07 -1.19 -10.19
CA LYS A 121 19.75 -1.39 -9.56
C LYS A 121 19.00 -0.07 -9.30
N VAL A 122 19.71 0.97 -8.86
CA VAL A 122 19.12 2.29 -8.66
C VAL A 122 18.67 2.89 -10.00
N ALA A 123 19.51 2.81 -11.05
CA ALA A 123 19.16 3.30 -12.37
C ALA A 123 17.94 2.58 -12.95
N GLU A 124 17.88 1.24 -12.82
CA GLU A 124 16.73 0.42 -13.22
C GLU A 124 15.46 0.88 -12.49
N SER A 125 15.49 0.96 -11.15
CA SER A 125 14.33 1.33 -10.34
C SER A 125 13.85 2.76 -10.62
N LEU A 126 14.76 3.73 -10.80
CA LEU A 126 14.41 5.09 -11.14
C LEU A 126 13.81 5.20 -12.54
N SER A 127 14.31 4.41 -13.50
CA SER A 127 13.73 4.33 -14.85
C SER A 127 12.29 3.83 -14.81
N MET A 128 12.00 2.80 -14.02
CA MET A 128 10.65 2.24 -13.90
C MET A 128 9.62 3.25 -13.39
N VAL A 129 10.06 4.22 -12.60
CA VAL A 129 9.18 5.27 -12.05
C VAL A 129 9.29 6.62 -12.75
N ASN A 130 10.00 6.69 -13.89
CA ASN A 130 10.28 7.92 -14.67
C ASN A 130 11.00 9.00 -13.83
N MET A 131 12.06 8.61 -13.12
CA MET A 131 12.87 9.50 -12.28
C MET A 131 14.36 9.49 -12.67
N SER A 132 14.73 8.94 -13.82
CA SER A 132 16.09 9.00 -14.35
C SER A 132 16.56 10.44 -14.51
N GLY A 133 17.84 10.72 -14.19
CA GLY A 133 18.43 12.05 -14.24
C GLY A 133 18.17 12.92 -13.01
N HIS A 134 17.48 12.37 -11.99
CA HIS A 134 17.19 13.08 -10.73
C HIS A 134 17.97 12.54 -9.53
N GLU A 135 18.95 11.66 -9.74
CA GLU A 135 19.69 10.91 -8.71
C GLU A 135 20.31 11.81 -7.64
N LYS A 136 20.80 12.98 -8.03
CA LYS A 136 21.49 13.93 -7.14
C LYS A 136 20.57 14.90 -6.40
N LYS A 137 19.28 14.94 -6.74
CA LYS A 137 18.32 15.84 -6.06
C LYS A 137 18.08 15.43 -4.63
N MET A 138 17.91 16.42 -3.74
CA MET A 138 17.45 16.23 -2.38
C MET A 138 15.92 16.19 -2.33
N PRO A 139 15.30 15.49 -1.35
CA PRO A 139 13.84 15.42 -1.22
C PRO A 139 13.14 16.77 -1.16
N VAL A 140 13.75 17.78 -0.56
CA VAL A 140 13.23 19.16 -0.48
C VAL A 140 13.05 19.80 -1.87
N ASN A 141 13.82 19.36 -2.87
CA ASN A 141 13.78 19.87 -4.25
C ASN A 141 12.85 19.02 -5.17
N LEU A 142 12.04 18.14 -4.60
CA LEU A 142 11.11 17.29 -5.34
C LEU A 142 9.67 17.78 -5.14
N SER A 143 8.87 17.76 -6.21
CA SER A 143 7.41 17.90 -6.09
C SER A 143 6.80 16.73 -5.32
N GLY A 144 5.55 16.85 -4.86
CA GLY A 144 4.84 15.77 -4.18
C GLY A 144 4.80 14.48 -5.00
N GLY A 145 4.45 14.57 -6.28
CA GLY A 145 4.44 13.43 -7.19
C GLY A 145 5.84 12.82 -7.41
N MET A 146 6.90 13.65 -7.51
CA MET A 146 8.27 13.15 -7.60
C MET A 146 8.69 12.42 -6.32
N ARG A 147 8.34 12.92 -5.13
CA ARG A 147 8.60 12.22 -3.85
C ARG A 147 7.95 10.84 -3.82
N LYS A 148 6.68 10.74 -4.25
CA LYS A 148 5.97 9.45 -4.36
C LYS A 148 6.68 8.48 -5.31
N ARG A 149 7.13 8.95 -6.48
CA ARG A 149 7.87 8.14 -7.46
C ARG A 149 9.19 7.63 -6.90
N VAL A 150 9.97 8.47 -6.24
CA VAL A 150 11.24 8.05 -5.60
C VAL A 150 10.99 7.04 -4.48
N ALA A 151 9.95 7.24 -3.67
CA ALA A 151 9.57 6.29 -2.64
C ALA A 151 9.14 4.94 -3.24
N LEU A 152 8.45 4.94 -4.39
CA LEU A 152 8.15 3.71 -5.15
C LEU A 152 9.42 3.05 -5.70
N ALA A 153 10.36 3.81 -6.26
CA ALA A 153 11.64 3.25 -6.70
C ALA A 153 12.37 2.54 -5.54
N ARG A 154 12.37 3.15 -4.35
CA ARG A 154 12.91 2.54 -3.13
C ARG A 154 12.17 1.26 -2.73
N ALA A 155 10.84 1.24 -2.87
CA ALA A 155 10.03 0.07 -2.52
C ALA A 155 10.24 -1.12 -3.46
N ILE A 156 10.62 -0.88 -4.73
CA ILE A 156 10.79 -1.92 -5.76
C ILE A 156 12.24 -2.25 -6.09
N ILE A 157 13.24 -1.61 -5.46
CA ILE A 157 14.66 -1.85 -5.77
C ILE A 157 15.09 -3.30 -5.56
N SER A 158 14.42 -3.98 -4.65
CA SER A 158 14.43 -5.44 -4.54
C SER A 158 13.02 -5.90 -4.91
N PRO A 159 12.87 -6.78 -5.93
CA PRO A 159 11.56 -7.20 -6.41
C PRO A 159 10.70 -7.75 -5.27
N PRO A 160 9.59 -7.07 -4.88
CA PRO A 160 8.69 -7.57 -3.84
C PRO A 160 7.63 -8.50 -4.42
N ASP A 161 7.01 -9.32 -3.59
CA ASP A 161 5.79 -10.06 -3.95
C ASP A 161 4.54 -9.18 -3.81
N VAL A 162 4.58 -8.24 -2.87
CA VAL A 162 3.48 -7.33 -2.56
C VAL A 162 3.98 -5.89 -2.47
N ILE A 163 3.21 -4.94 -3.00
CA ILE A 163 3.42 -3.52 -2.73
C ILE A 163 2.18 -2.98 -2.00
N LEU A 164 2.42 -2.38 -0.85
CA LEU A 164 1.41 -1.67 -0.06
C LEU A 164 1.48 -0.18 -0.38
N TYR A 165 0.34 0.42 -0.65
CA TYR A 165 0.22 1.84 -0.96
C TYR A 165 -0.71 2.50 0.07
N ASP A 166 -0.16 3.41 0.85
CA ASP A 166 -0.94 4.20 1.82
C ASP A 166 -1.24 5.58 1.22
N GLU A 167 -2.49 5.79 0.80
CA GLU A 167 -3.00 7.03 0.19
C GLU A 167 -2.04 7.59 -0.90
N PRO A 168 -1.79 6.85 -1.99
CA PRO A 168 -0.74 7.17 -2.95
C PRO A 168 -0.94 8.49 -3.69
N THR A 169 -2.19 8.94 -3.86
CA THR A 169 -2.57 10.16 -4.57
C THR A 169 -2.93 11.33 -3.65
N ALA A 170 -2.92 11.13 -2.33
CA ALA A 170 -3.28 12.18 -1.38
C ALA A 170 -2.38 13.41 -1.53
N GLY A 171 -3.01 14.61 -1.56
CA GLY A 171 -2.32 15.89 -1.66
C GLY A 171 -1.73 16.21 -3.05
N LEU A 172 -2.09 15.44 -4.08
CA LEU A 172 -1.69 15.66 -5.47
C LEU A 172 -2.85 16.25 -6.28
N ASP A 173 -2.51 17.03 -7.31
CA ASP A 173 -3.50 17.47 -8.29
C ASP A 173 -4.01 16.29 -9.15
N PRO A 174 -5.16 16.42 -9.84
CA PRO A 174 -5.76 15.33 -10.61
C PRO A 174 -4.86 14.73 -11.70
N ILE A 175 -4.04 15.57 -12.37
CA ILE A 175 -3.17 15.12 -13.47
C ILE A 175 -2.02 14.27 -12.91
N VAL A 176 -1.41 14.72 -11.81
CA VAL A 176 -0.34 13.97 -11.14
C VAL A 176 -0.91 12.70 -10.50
N SER A 177 -2.12 12.75 -9.94
CA SER A 177 -2.82 11.59 -9.38
C SER A 177 -3.06 10.51 -10.45
N ASP A 178 -3.57 10.87 -11.64
CA ASP A 178 -3.71 9.94 -12.77
C ASP A 178 -2.37 9.31 -13.16
N SER A 179 -1.32 10.12 -13.21
CA SER A 179 0.04 9.66 -13.52
C SER A 179 0.57 8.64 -12.49
N ILE A 180 0.26 8.79 -11.19
CA ILE A 180 0.58 7.80 -10.14
C ILE A 180 -0.27 6.55 -10.31
N ASN A 181 -1.57 6.68 -10.58
CA ASN A 181 -2.47 5.54 -10.82
C ASN A 181 -1.99 4.68 -11.99
N ARG A 182 -1.61 5.29 -13.11
CA ARG A 182 -1.00 4.58 -14.25
C ARG A 182 0.32 3.90 -13.87
N LEU A 183 1.13 4.54 -13.02
CA LEU A 183 2.38 3.96 -12.54
C LEU A 183 2.11 2.71 -11.68
N ILE A 184 1.13 2.74 -10.77
CA ILE A 184 0.71 1.59 -9.95
C ILE A 184 0.33 0.41 -10.85
N ARG A 185 -0.55 0.62 -11.85
CA ARG A 185 -0.96 -0.43 -12.81
C ARG A 185 0.22 -0.97 -13.60
N ARG A 186 1.12 -0.11 -14.09
CA ARG A 186 2.31 -0.52 -14.83
C ARG A 186 3.25 -1.36 -13.97
N LEU A 187 3.50 -0.96 -12.72
CA LEU A 187 4.35 -1.73 -11.80
C LEU A 187 3.73 -3.09 -11.48
N GLN A 188 2.42 -3.15 -11.22
CA GLN A 188 1.71 -4.40 -10.99
C GLN A 188 1.89 -5.37 -12.16
N SER A 189 1.66 -4.93 -13.41
CA SER A 189 1.77 -5.79 -14.58
C SER A 189 3.22 -6.11 -14.96
N SER A 190 4.16 -5.15 -14.89
CA SER A 190 5.55 -5.38 -15.31
C SER A 190 6.35 -6.21 -14.31
N LEU A 191 6.05 -6.12 -13.02
CA LEU A 191 6.70 -6.89 -11.96
C LEU A 191 5.90 -8.13 -11.53
N ASN A 192 4.67 -8.29 -12.06
CA ASN A 192 3.73 -9.35 -11.64
C ASN A 192 3.53 -9.38 -10.12
N VAL A 193 3.46 -8.20 -9.48
CA VAL A 193 3.29 -8.05 -8.03
C VAL A 193 1.82 -7.96 -7.64
N THR A 194 1.52 -8.33 -6.41
CA THR A 194 0.24 -8.08 -5.78
C THR A 194 0.25 -6.65 -5.22
N SER A 195 -0.83 -5.90 -5.40
CA SER A 195 -0.94 -4.52 -4.90
C SER A 195 -2.09 -4.41 -3.91
N ILE A 196 -1.83 -3.79 -2.74
CA ILE A 196 -2.87 -3.39 -1.80
C ILE A 196 -2.81 -1.88 -1.67
N VAL A 197 -3.85 -1.21 -2.11
CA VAL A 197 -3.95 0.26 -2.10
C VAL A 197 -5.01 0.67 -1.11
N VAL A 198 -4.66 1.42 -0.08
CA VAL A 198 -5.66 2.04 0.79
C VAL A 198 -5.87 3.49 0.36
N THR A 199 -7.13 3.86 0.17
CA THR A 199 -7.49 5.21 -0.25
C THR A 199 -8.95 5.53 0.09
N HIS A 200 -9.31 6.81 0.04
CA HIS A 200 -10.69 7.29 0.04
C HIS A 200 -11.06 7.88 -1.33
N ASP A 201 -10.13 7.88 -2.29
CA ASP A 201 -10.34 8.46 -3.63
C ASP A 201 -10.99 7.44 -4.57
N MET A 202 -12.24 7.71 -4.93
CA MET A 202 -13.04 6.87 -5.84
C MET A 202 -12.51 6.89 -7.27
N VAL A 203 -11.91 8.00 -7.72
CA VAL A 203 -11.34 8.09 -9.07
C VAL A 203 -10.16 7.14 -9.19
N SER A 204 -9.22 7.19 -8.24
CA SER A 204 -8.11 6.26 -8.18
C SER A 204 -8.60 4.81 -8.08
N CYS A 205 -9.58 4.54 -7.22
CA CYS A 205 -10.16 3.20 -7.09
C CYS A 205 -10.62 2.63 -8.44
N TYR A 206 -11.42 3.37 -9.19
CA TYR A 206 -11.93 2.92 -10.49
C TYR A 206 -10.84 2.71 -11.55
N HIS A 207 -9.72 3.43 -11.44
CA HIS A 207 -8.61 3.31 -12.39
C HIS A 207 -7.71 2.10 -12.14
N ILE A 208 -7.52 1.71 -10.87
CA ILE A 208 -6.49 0.74 -10.51
C ILE A 208 -7.00 -0.59 -9.98
N ALA A 209 -8.22 -0.65 -9.44
CA ALA A 209 -8.70 -1.84 -8.75
C ALA A 209 -9.08 -2.98 -9.71
N ASP A 210 -8.59 -4.18 -9.42
CA ASP A 210 -9.16 -5.43 -9.90
C ASP A 210 -10.31 -5.86 -8.97
N ARG A 211 -10.14 -5.66 -7.66
CA ARG A 211 -11.14 -5.88 -6.62
C ARG A 211 -11.11 -4.76 -5.59
N VAL A 212 -12.27 -4.48 -5.04
CA VAL A 212 -12.49 -3.43 -4.04
C VAL A 212 -13.01 -4.06 -2.75
N ALA A 213 -12.52 -3.58 -1.61
CA ALA A 213 -13.11 -3.83 -0.31
C ALA A 213 -13.43 -2.50 0.37
N LEU A 214 -14.60 -2.36 0.97
CA LEU A 214 -14.98 -1.16 1.75
C LEU A 214 -14.83 -1.47 3.24
N LEU A 215 -13.93 -0.77 3.90
CA LEU A 215 -13.78 -0.79 5.35
C LEU A 215 -14.75 0.23 5.96
N ASN A 216 -15.74 -0.26 6.68
CA ASN A 216 -16.68 0.54 7.44
C ASN A 216 -16.73 0.05 8.89
N GLU A 217 -16.63 0.96 9.85
CA GLU A 217 -16.68 0.67 11.30
C GLU A 217 -15.76 -0.47 11.75
N GLY A 218 -14.55 -0.55 11.16
CA GLY A 218 -13.53 -1.54 11.51
C GLY A 218 -13.75 -2.94 10.93
N ARG A 219 -14.70 -3.13 10.00
CA ARG A 219 -15.01 -4.39 9.32
C ARG A 219 -15.04 -4.21 7.81
N ILE A 220 -14.82 -5.27 7.07
CA ILE A 220 -15.09 -5.28 5.63
C ILE A 220 -16.60 -5.38 5.45
N TYR A 221 -17.18 -4.29 4.98
CA TYR A 221 -18.62 -4.17 4.76
C TYR A 221 -19.04 -4.63 3.35
N PHE A 222 -18.18 -4.36 2.37
CA PHE A 222 -18.39 -4.77 0.97
C PHE A 222 -17.07 -5.32 0.42
N SER A 223 -17.15 -6.33 -0.45
CA SER A 223 -16.02 -6.78 -1.27
C SER A 223 -16.55 -7.27 -2.61
N GLY A 224 -15.97 -6.76 -3.70
CA GLY A 224 -16.41 -7.10 -5.07
C GLY A 224 -15.57 -6.38 -6.12
N THR A 225 -15.97 -6.49 -7.38
CA THR A 225 -15.39 -5.76 -8.50
C THR A 225 -15.82 -4.28 -8.50
N THR A 226 -15.14 -3.44 -9.27
CA THR A 226 -15.57 -2.04 -9.48
C THR A 226 -16.94 -1.93 -10.12
N GLY A 227 -17.33 -2.92 -10.96
CA GLY A 227 -18.67 -3.01 -11.55
C GLY A 227 -19.75 -3.30 -10.51
N GLU A 228 -19.50 -4.26 -9.62
CA GLU A 228 -20.41 -4.60 -8.50
C GLU A 228 -20.54 -3.42 -7.53
N LEU A 229 -19.42 -2.71 -7.24
CA LEU A 229 -19.45 -1.50 -6.42
C LEU A 229 -20.36 -0.42 -7.02
N ARG A 230 -20.27 -0.19 -8.33
CA ARG A 230 -21.13 0.77 -9.05
C ARG A 230 -22.60 0.38 -9.04
N ALA A 231 -22.89 -0.91 -9.17
CA ALA A 231 -24.25 -1.45 -9.20
C ALA A 231 -24.86 -1.63 -7.80
N CYS A 232 -24.05 -1.52 -6.75
CA CYS A 232 -24.52 -1.74 -5.38
C CYS A 232 -25.53 -0.67 -4.98
N THR A 233 -26.68 -1.10 -4.45
CA THR A 233 -27.77 -0.23 -3.99
C THR A 233 -27.81 -0.09 -2.47
N ASP A 234 -26.92 -0.78 -1.75
CA ASP A 234 -26.83 -0.68 -0.31
C ASP A 234 -26.55 0.77 0.12
N PRO A 235 -27.33 1.35 1.05
CA PRO A 235 -27.21 2.75 1.44
C PRO A 235 -25.81 3.12 1.96
N VAL A 236 -25.17 2.27 2.76
CA VAL A 236 -23.84 2.53 3.35
C VAL A 236 -22.78 2.61 2.24
N VAL A 237 -22.86 1.70 1.26
CA VAL A 237 -21.96 1.68 0.11
C VAL A 237 -22.21 2.92 -0.76
N ARG A 238 -23.47 3.25 -1.03
CA ARG A 238 -23.84 4.41 -1.84
C ARG A 238 -23.41 5.72 -1.22
N ASP A 239 -23.65 5.90 0.08
CA ASP A 239 -23.25 7.11 0.79
C ASP A 239 -21.73 7.33 0.69
N PHE A 240 -20.95 6.25 0.81
CA PHE A 240 -19.50 6.36 0.63
C PHE A 240 -19.11 6.70 -0.81
N VAL A 241 -19.68 5.99 -1.80
CA VAL A 241 -19.36 6.18 -3.23
C VAL A 241 -19.76 7.57 -3.71
N ASP A 242 -20.92 8.07 -3.28
CA ASP A 242 -21.48 9.36 -3.69
C ASP A 242 -20.95 10.53 -2.85
N GLY A 243 -20.10 10.25 -1.84
CA GLY A 243 -19.56 11.28 -0.94
C GLY A 243 -20.64 11.93 -0.06
N ARG A 244 -21.72 11.20 0.24
CA ARG A 244 -22.79 11.71 1.12
C ARG A 244 -22.42 11.47 2.59
N SER A 245 -22.63 12.48 3.44
CA SER A 245 -22.66 12.26 4.89
C SER A 245 -23.98 11.56 5.20
N GLY A 246 -23.95 10.25 5.54
CA GLY A 246 -25.15 9.60 6.06
C GLY A 246 -25.73 10.40 7.24
N GLU A 247 -27.04 10.32 7.50
CA GLU A 247 -27.78 11.10 8.50
C GLU A 247 -27.31 10.98 9.96
N SER A 248 -26.17 10.29 10.21
CA SER A 248 -25.61 9.99 11.54
C SER A 248 -24.30 10.74 11.83
N VAL A 249 -24.17 12.02 11.44
CA VAL A 249 -22.94 12.83 11.69
C VAL A 249 -23.23 14.01 12.60
N TYR A 250 -24.15 13.88 13.57
CA TYR A 250 -24.23 14.82 14.70
C TYR A 250 -24.71 14.10 15.96
#